data_2fdb9a55b66ab661e6bfb961c3219c8b
#
_entry.id   2fdb9a55b66ab661e6bfb961c3219c8b
#
_cell.length_a   1.000
_cell.length_b   1.000
_cell.length_c   1.000
_cell.angle_alpha   90.00
_cell.angle_beta   90.00
_cell.angle_gamma   90.00
#
_symmetry.space_group_name_H-M   'P 1'
#
loop_
_entity.id
_entity.type
_entity.pdbx_description
1 polymer ?
#
loop_
_entity_poly.entity_id
_entity_poly.type
_entity_poly.pdbx_seq_one_letter_code
_entity_poly.pdbx_strand_id
1 'polypeptide(L)'
;EEWCERHLLARIHRYTIKRLRREIEPVELRDYMRFLFDWQHLTDDTQWQGQEALPLLLNLLEGYEAAAGAWEADLLALRMRDYSMLWLDDLCRSGKLVWTRIDAPRAAAGGPVRGTPIVLLPRRQVGLWHALPLAAGPPEMSPRAAKVLEMLRRDGAMFFDELQFDARMMPV
;
A
#
# COMPACT_ATOMS: atom_id res chain seq x y z
N GLU A 1 36.40 -0.36 -10.53
CA GLU A 1 36.19 -1.00 -9.21
C GLU A 1 37.25 -0.49 -8.27
N GLU A 2 36.85 0.08 -7.13
CA GLU A 2 37.75 0.53 -6.09
C GLU A 2 37.75 -0.48 -4.95
N TRP A 3 38.99 -0.84 -4.47
CA TRP A 3 39.17 -1.77 -3.38
C TRP A 3 39.52 -1.03 -2.10
N CYS A 4 38.83 -1.31 -1.01
CA CYS A 4 39.14 -0.74 0.30
C CYS A 4 39.27 -1.84 1.35
N GLU A 5 40.26 -1.70 2.24
CA GLU A 5 40.45 -2.62 3.35
C GLU A 5 39.25 -2.56 4.31
N ARG A 6 38.72 -3.73 4.70
CA ARG A 6 37.48 -3.87 5.47
C ARG A 6 37.49 -3.11 6.80
N HIS A 7 38.60 -3.11 7.51
CA HIS A 7 38.70 -2.41 8.78
C HIS A 7 38.74 -0.89 8.60
N LEU A 8 39.37 -0.43 7.53
CA LEU A 8 39.41 0.98 7.17
C LEU A 8 37.99 1.46 6.79
N LEU A 9 37.25 0.69 5.98
CA LEU A 9 35.90 0.97 5.60
C LEU A 9 34.97 1.06 6.83
N ALA A 10 35.07 0.09 7.76
CA ALA A 10 34.30 0.10 9.00
C ALA A 10 34.64 1.31 9.90
N ARG A 11 35.89 1.79 9.87
CA ARG A 11 36.32 2.98 10.61
C ARG A 11 35.77 4.27 9.99
N ILE A 12 35.86 4.37 8.66
CA ILE A 12 35.26 5.48 7.91
C ILE A 12 33.75 5.55 8.17
N HIS A 13 33.06 4.44 8.05
CA HIS A 13 31.61 4.37 8.28
C HIS A 13 31.23 4.83 9.70
N ARG A 14 31.91 4.33 10.74
CA ARG A 14 31.68 4.76 12.13
C ARG A 14 31.99 6.25 12.33
N TYR A 15 33.06 6.77 11.74
CA TYR A 15 33.39 8.18 11.79
C TYR A 15 32.28 9.03 11.14
N THR A 16 31.85 8.67 9.94
CA THR A 16 30.80 9.36 9.20
C THR A 16 29.49 9.38 9.98
N ILE A 17 29.04 8.23 10.50
CA ILE A 17 27.82 8.18 11.33
C ILE A 17 27.96 9.04 12.58
N LYS A 18 29.12 8.98 13.26
CA LYS A 18 29.35 9.79 14.47
C LYS A 18 29.34 11.30 14.16
N ARG A 19 29.89 11.69 13.00
CA ARG A 19 29.88 13.08 12.54
C ARG A 19 28.45 13.52 12.22
N LEU A 20 27.71 12.77 11.40
CA LEU A 20 26.33 13.05 11.06
C LEU A 20 25.43 13.19 12.30
N ARG A 21 25.59 12.29 13.29
CA ARG A 21 24.82 12.36 14.54
C ARG A 21 25.14 13.61 15.40
N ARG A 22 26.33 14.17 15.29
CA ARG A 22 26.69 15.41 15.99
C ARG A 22 26.08 16.65 15.34
N GLU A 23 25.78 16.55 14.04
CA GLU A 23 25.16 17.63 13.26
C GLU A 23 23.62 17.64 13.38
N ILE A 24 23.03 16.60 14.02
CA ILE A 24 21.59 16.53 14.27
C ILE A 24 21.28 17.33 15.55
N GLU A 25 20.58 18.43 15.37
CA GLU A 25 20.04 19.23 16.48
C GLU A 25 18.55 18.88 16.65
N PRO A 26 18.07 18.78 17.91
CA PRO A 26 16.64 18.65 18.17
C PRO A 26 15.88 19.88 17.63
N VAL A 27 14.75 19.65 16.99
CA VAL A 27 13.86 20.72 16.52
C VAL A 27 12.62 20.80 17.40
N GLU A 28 11.99 21.96 17.44
CA GLU A 28 10.71 22.14 18.12
C GLU A 28 9.63 21.26 17.49
N LEU A 29 8.72 20.72 18.31
CA LEU A 29 7.63 19.86 17.84
C LEU A 29 6.80 20.52 16.74
N ARG A 30 6.58 21.83 16.84
CA ARG A 30 5.86 22.62 15.84
C ARG A 30 6.54 22.58 14.48
N ASP A 31 7.87 22.73 14.45
CA ASP A 31 8.63 22.74 13.19
C ASP A 31 8.72 21.35 12.58
N TYR A 32 8.82 20.31 13.42
CA TYR A 32 8.72 18.92 12.98
C TYR A 32 7.34 18.59 12.39
N MET A 33 6.25 19.04 13.03
CA MET A 33 4.90 18.84 12.49
C MET A 33 4.68 19.59 11.18
N ARG A 34 5.21 20.82 11.04
CA ARG A 34 5.18 21.56 9.77
C ARG A 34 5.90 20.77 8.67
N PHE A 35 7.12 20.29 8.96
CA PHE A 35 7.86 19.46 8.03
C PHE A 35 7.07 18.21 7.61
N LEU A 36 6.40 17.52 8.55
CA LEU A 36 5.59 16.35 8.23
C LEU A 36 4.41 16.70 7.32
N PHE A 37 3.73 17.80 7.56
CA PHE A 37 2.62 18.22 6.69
C PHE A 37 3.10 18.57 5.29
N ASP A 38 4.19 19.28 5.17
CA ASP A 38 4.79 19.62 3.87
C ASP A 38 5.30 18.36 3.17
N TRP A 39 5.99 17.47 3.88
CA TRP A 39 6.48 16.18 3.37
C TRP A 39 5.36 15.27 2.87
N GLN A 40 4.23 15.26 3.58
CA GLN A 40 3.07 14.45 3.24
C GLN A 40 2.11 15.14 2.27
N HIS A 41 2.47 16.32 1.76
CA HIS A 41 1.65 17.10 0.82
C HIS A 41 0.24 17.42 1.35
N LEU A 42 0.15 17.81 2.62
CA LEU A 42 -1.12 18.13 3.30
C LEU A 42 -1.36 19.63 3.42
N THR A 43 -0.42 20.47 2.98
CA THR A 43 -0.57 21.92 2.95
C THR A 43 -0.94 22.39 1.55
N ASP A 44 -1.71 23.47 1.45
CA ASP A 44 -2.19 23.99 0.16
C ASP A 44 -1.06 24.25 -0.85
N ASP A 45 0.11 24.65 -0.36
CA ASP A 45 1.28 24.95 -1.21
C ASP A 45 1.98 23.69 -1.73
N THR A 46 1.78 22.56 -1.05
CA THR A 46 2.49 21.30 -1.39
C THR A 46 1.60 20.25 -2.03
N GLN A 47 0.26 20.45 -2.06
CA GLN A 47 -0.66 19.53 -2.70
C GLN A 47 -0.30 19.27 -4.18
N TRP A 48 -0.41 18.03 -4.58
CA TRP A 48 -0.25 17.61 -5.97
C TRP A 48 -1.40 18.13 -6.84
N GLN A 49 -1.12 18.35 -8.13
CA GLN A 49 -2.13 18.81 -9.10
C GLN A 49 -2.10 17.96 -10.36
N GLY A 50 -3.28 17.73 -10.93
CA GLY A 50 -3.44 16.99 -12.18
C GLY A 50 -3.37 15.48 -12.06
N GLN A 51 -3.98 14.80 -13.03
CA GLN A 51 -4.08 13.33 -13.06
C GLN A 51 -2.72 12.65 -13.12
N GLU A 52 -1.74 13.23 -13.79
CA GLU A 52 -0.38 12.69 -13.96
C GLU A 52 0.43 12.69 -12.66
N ALA A 53 0.04 13.45 -11.67
CA ALA A 53 0.67 13.44 -10.35
C ALA A 53 0.20 12.27 -9.46
N LEU A 54 -0.97 11.68 -9.73
CA LEU A 54 -1.52 10.59 -8.94
C LEU A 54 -0.60 9.37 -8.84
N PRO A 55 0.06 8.88 -9.91
CA PRO A 55 1.03 7.79 -9.80
C PRO A 55 2.23 8.11 -8.88
N LEU A 56 2.68 9.36 -8.82
CA LEU A 56 3.77 9.78 -7.95
C LEU A 56 3.33 9.77 -6.49
N LEU A 57 2.14 10.27 -6.21
CA LEU A 57 1.54 10.21 -4.87
C LEU A 57 1.35 8.76 -4.40
N LEU A 58 0.86 7.88 -5.28
CA LEU A 58 0.69 6.46 -4.97
C LEU A 58 2.03 5.74 -4.70
N ASN A 59 3.11 6.15 -5.37
CA ASN A 59 4.45 5.64 -5.03
C ASN A 59 4.92 6.13 -3.64
N LEU A 60 4.55 7.34 -3.22
CA LEU A 60 4.85 7.82 -1.87
C LEU A 60 4.12 7.01 -0.79
N LEU A 61 2.91 6.55 -1.10
CA LEU A 61 2.05 5.76 -0.21
C LEU A 61 2.19 4.24 -0.44
N GLU A 62 3.19 3.81 -1.21
CA GLU A 62 3.40 2.39 -1.52
C GLU A 62 3.57 1.56 -0.24
N GLY A 63 2.75 0.51 -0.10
CA GLY A 63 2.75 -0.36 1.07
C GLY A 63 1.98 0.18 2.28
N TYR A 64 1.42 1.38 2.21
CA TYR A 64 0.57 1.89 3.25
C TYR A 64 -0.79 1.19 3.22
N GLU A 65 -1.22 0.62 4.36
CA GLU A 65 -2.51 -0.05 4.48
C GLU A 65 -3.54 0.90 5.09
N ALA A 66 -4.68 1.06 4.42
CA ALA A 66 -5.80 1.84 4.89
C ALA A 66 -7.13 1.22 4.49
N ALA A 67 -8.20 1.59 5.19
CA ALA A 67 -9.55 1.20 4.80
C ALA A 67 -9.87 1.63 3.35
N ALA A 68 -10.48 0.75 2.56
CA ALA A 68 -10.74 1.00 1.14
C ALA A 68 -11.44 2.34 0.89
N GLY A 69 -12.44 2.69 1.74
CA GLY A 69 -13.13 3.98 1.62
C GLY A 69 -12.29 5.20 1.99
N ALA A 70 -11.27 5.05 2.84
CA ALA A 70 -10.41 6.14 3.27
C ALA A 70 -9.40 6.58 2.18
N TRP A 71 -9.07 5.70 1.25
CA TRP A 71 -8.16 6.03 0.15
C TRP A 71 -8.66 7.23 -0.65
N GLU A 72 -9.90 7.20 -1.09
CA GLU A 72 -10.47 8.26 -1.93
C GLU A 72 -11.05 9.42 -1.13
N ALA A 73 -11.68 9.12 0.02
CA ALA A 73 -12.32 10.16 0.83
C ALA A 73 -11.29 11.04 1.56
N ASP A 74 -10.18 10.46 2.02
CA ASP A 74 -9.24 11.13 2.91
C ASP A 74 -7.83 11.20 2.32
N LEU A 75 -7.21 10.05 2.01
CA LEU A 75 -5.78 10.01 1.72
C LEU A 75 -5.42 10.73 0.42
N LEU A 76 -6.14 10.49 -0.66
CA LEU A 76 -5.88 11.10 -1.96
C LEU A 76 -6.47 12.50 -2.03
N ALA A 77 -7.70 12.70 -1.56
CA ALA A 77 -8.37 14.00 -1.60
C ALA A 77 -7.64 15.08 -0.80
N LEU A 78 -7.03 14.73 0.33
CA LEU A 78 -6.25 15.68 1.14
C LEU A 78 -4.89 16.06 0.53
N ARG A 79 -4.36 15.25 -0.38
CA ARG A 79 -3.02 15.42 -0.96
C ARG A 79 -3.04 15.92 -2.39
N MET A 80 -4.20 15.89 -3.03
CA MET A 80 -4.37 16.32 -4.42
C MET A 80 -5.43 17.41 -4.52
N ARG A 81 -5.07 18.51 -5.15
CA ARG A 81 -6.03 19.56 -5.47
C ARG A 81 -6.96 19.06 -6.59
N ASP A 82 -8.26 19.26 -6.41
CA ASP A 82 -9.29 18.88 -7.37
C ASP A 82 -9.29 17.37 -7.72
N TYR A 83 -9.00 16.51 -6.73
CA TYR A 83 -8.99 15.06 -6.92
C TYR A 83 -10.30 14.54 -7.50
N SER A 84 -10.21 13.66 -8.51
CA SER A 84 -11.33 12.94 -9.10
C SER A 84 -11.15 11.43 -8.97
N MET A 85 -12.19 10.74 -8.49
CA MET A 85 -12.20 9.27 -8.37
C MET A 85 -11.96 8.58 -9.72
N LEU A 86 -12.34 9.20 -10.84
CA LEU A 86 -12.10 8.67 -12.18
C LEU A 86 -10.61 8.46 -12.48
N TRP A 87 -9.72 9.24 -11.89
CA TRP A 87 -8.28 9.10 -12.09
C TRP A 87 -7.74 7.80 -11.51
N LEU A 88 -8.23 7.39 -10.33
CA LEU A 88 -7.86 6.12 -9.73
C LEU A 88 -8.44 4.95 -10.51
N ASP A 89 -9.70 5.06 -10.94
CA ASP A 89 -10.36 4.06 -11.79
C ASP A 89 -9.59 3.83 -13.10
N ASP A 90 -9.14 4.88 -13.77
CA ASP A 90 -8.38 4.78 -15.00
C ASP A 90 -7.02 4.08 -14.80
N LEU A 91 -6.34 4.34 -13.69
CA LEU A 91 -5.11 3.62 -13.35
C LEU A 91 -5.36 2.14 -13.10
N CYS A 92 -6.45 1.79 -12.43
CA CYS A 92 -6.85 0.41 -12.19
C CYS A 92 -7.24 -0.30 -13.50
N ARG A 93 -8.09 0.32 -14.33
CA ARG A 93 -8.54 -0.22 -15.61
C ARG A 93 -7.40 -0.38 -16.61
N SER A 94 -6.45 0.54 -16.62
CA SER A 94 -5.24 0.44 -17.47
C SER A 94 -4.26 -0.64 -16.98
N GLY A 95 -4.54 -1.28 -15.85
CA GLY A 95 -3.68 -2.31 -15.25
C GLY A 95 -2.35 -1.79 -14.70
N LYS A 96 -2.18 -0.49 -14.55
CA LYS A 96 -0.98 0.13 -13.97
C LYS A 96 -0.95 0.03 -12.46
N LEU A 97 -2.13 0.05 -11.83
CA LEU A 97 -2.34 -0.01 -10.39
C LEU A 97 -3.14 -1.26 -10.03
N VAL A 98 -2.87 -1.78 -8.85
CA VAL A 98 -3.59 -2.93 -8.25
C VAL A 98 -3.89 -2.60 -6.81
N TRP A 99 -5.09 -2.91 -6.36
CA TRP A 99 -5.39 -2.97 -4.94
C TRP A 99 -5.29 -4.42 -4.45
N THR A 100 -4.74 -4.60 -3.26
CA THR A 100 -4.57 -5.92 -2.65
C THR A 100 -4.55 -5.82 -1.14
N ARG A 101 -4.54 -6.96 -0.46
CA ARG A 101 -4.28 -7.07 0.98
C ARG A 101 -2.94 -7.74 1.17
N ILE A 102 -2.10 -7.17 2.01
CA ILE A 102 -0.78 -7.72 2.31
C ILE A 102 -0.87 -8.59 3.56
N ASP A 103 -1.53 -8.11 4.59
CA ASP A 103 -1.68 -8.86 5.84
C ASP A 103 -2.82 -9.87 5.80
N ALA A 104 -2.63 -10.99 6.51
CA ALA A 104 -3.70 -11.96 6.73
C ALA A 104 -4.87 -11.29 7.49
N PRO A 105 -6.11 -11.64 7.17
CA PRO A 105 -7.26 -11.07 7.85
C PRO A 105 -7.18 -11.35 9.34
N ARG A 106 -7.05 -10.30 10.16
CA ARG A 106 -7.39 -10.39 11.57
C ARG A 106 -8.85 -10.83 11.67
N ALA A 107 -9.14 -11.77 12.57
CA ALA A 107 -10.38 -12.55 12.68
C ALA A 107 -11.71 -11.77 12.87
N ALA A 108 -11.84 -10.57 12.41
CA ALA A 108 -13.02 -9.70 12.54
C ALA A 108 -13.50 -9.12 11.19
N ALA A 109 -13.36 -9.84 10.08
CA ALA A 109 -13.67 -9.32 8.76
C ALA A 109 -15.15 -9.55 8.33
N GLY A 110 -16.08 -9.33 9.22
CA GLY A 110 -17.52 -9.21 8.89
C GLY A 110 -17.99 -7.78 8.67
N GLY A 111 -17.07 -6.83 8.48
CA GLY A 111 -17.38 -5.42 8.28
C GLY A 111 -17.70 -5.05 6.83
N PRO A 112 -18.27 -3.85 6.60
CA PRO A 112 -18.55 -3.37 5.25
C PRO A 112 -17.27 -3.29 4.41
N VAL A 113 -17.38 -3.53 3.10
CA VAL A 113 -16.26 -3.53 2.13
C VAL A 113 -15.42 -2.24 2.24
N ARG A 114 -16.05 -1.10 2.49
CA ARG A 114 -15.38 0.20 2.69
C ARG A 114 -14.42 0.22 3.89
N GLY A 115 -14.67 -0.59 4.91
CA GLY A 115 -13.79 -0.71 6.09
C GLY A 115 -12.66 -1.72 5.89
N THR A 116 -12.64 -2.46 4.80
CA THR A 116 -11.61 -3.47 4.54
C THR A 116 -10.25 -2.81 4.31
N PRO A 117 -9.21 -3.17 5.07
CA PRO A 117 -7.86 -2.67 4.84
C PRO A 117 -7.34 -3.16 3.49
N ILE A 118 -6.86 -2.24 2.67
CA ILE A 118 -6.22 -2.51 1.39
C ILE A 118 -4.97 -1.66 1.22
N VAL A 119 -4.07 -2.11 0.37
CA VAL A 119 -2.96 -1.32 -0.15
C VAL A 119 -3.16 -1.09 -1.64
N LEU A 120 -2.72 0.07 -2.11
CA LEU A 120 -2.64 0.39 -3.53
C LEU A 120 -1.18 0.26 -3.97
N LEU A 121 -0.93 -0.58 -4.97
CA LEU A 121 0.42 -0.88 -5.44
C LEU A 121 0.55 -0.70 -6.94
N PRO A 122 1.66 -0.13 -7.44
CA PRO A 122 2.02 -0.27 -8.85
C PRO A 122 2.09 -1.76 -9.21
N ARG A 123 1.45 -2.17 -10.30
CA ARG A 123 1.40 -3.60 -10.69
C ARG A 123 2.77 -4.27 -10.73
N ARG A 124 3.80 -3.55 -11.15
CA ARG A 124 5.18 -4.05 -11.20
C ARG A 124 5.76 -4.44 -9.83
N GLN A 125 5.23 -3.88 -8.73
CA GLN A 125 5.72 -4.09 -7.37
C GLN A 125 4.96 -5.20 -6.63
N VAL A 126 3.82 -5.66 -7.15
CA VAL A 126 2.95 -6.65 -6.49
C VAL A 126 3.73 -7.92 -6.12
N GLY A 127 4.58 -8.42 -7.04
CA GLY A 127 5.39 -9.63 -6.78
C GLY A 127 6.36 -9.45 -5.62
N LEU A 128 6.96 -8.27 -5.46
CA LEU A 128 7.85 -7.95 -4.36
C LEU A 128 7.09 -7.95 -3.03
N TRP A 129 5.95 -7.27 -2.97
CA TRP A 129 5.14 -7.17 -1.76
C TRP A 129 4.59 -8.52 -1.31
N HIS A 130 4.15 -9.37 -2.25
CA HIS A 130 3.70 -10.73 -1.93
C HIS A 130 4.83 -11.71 -1.57
N ALA A 131 6.07 -11.41 -1.92
CA ALA A 131 7.24 -12.20 -1.54
C ALA A 131 7.76 -11.87 -0.12
N LEU A 132 7.31 -10.76 0.48
CA LEU A 132 7.67 -10.44 1.86
C LEU A 132 7.04 -11.46 2.81
N PRO A 133 7.81 -12.02 3.76
CA PRO A 133 7.27 -12.96 4.73
C PRO A 133 6.28 -12.23 5.64
N LEU A 134 5.01 -12.58 5.54
CA LEU A 134 3.99 -12.12 6.47
C LEU A 134 4.06 -12.96 7.75
N ALA A 135 3.93 -12.29 8.88
CA ALA A 135 4.02 -12.92 10.20
C ALA A 135 2.87 -13.91 10.49
N ALA A 136 1.84 -13.96 9.66
CA ALA A 136 0.68 -14.82 9.83
C ALA A 136 0.79 -16.07 8.95
N GLY A 137 0.59 -17.24 9.56
CA GLY A 137 0.40 -18.49 8.83
C GLY A 137 -0.84 -18.43 7.89
N PRO A 138 -1.05 -19.47 7.06
CA PRO A 138 -2.22 -19.51 6.19
C PRO A 138 -3.51 -19.30 7.01
N PRO A 139 -4.42 -18.45 6.52
CA PRO A 139 -5.66 -18.16 7.25
C PRO A 139 -6.51 -19.42 7.40
N GLU A 140 -7.11 -19.60 8.57
CA GLU A 140 -8.15 -20.62 8.74
C GLU A 140 -9.34 -20.26 7.85
N MET A 141 -9.64 -21.14 6.90
CA MET A 141 -10.75 -20.95 5.96
C MET A 141 -11.83 -21.98 6.19
N SER A 142 -13.10 -21.55 6.09
CA SER A 142 -14.21 -22.51 6.02
C SER A 142 -14.08 -23.38 4.75
N PRO A 143 -14.61 -24.61 4.76
CA PRO A 143 -14.59 -25.49 3.57
C PRO A 143 -15.18 -24.82 2.30
N ARG A 144 -16.18 -23.95 2.50
CA ARG A 144 -16.80 -23.17 1.40
C ARG A 144 -15.82 -22.13 0.83
N ALA A 145 -15.15 -21.38 1.72
CA ALA A 145 -14.16 -20.39 1.30
C ALA A 145 -12.96 -21.05 0.60
N ALA A 146 -12.50 -22.20 1.09
CA ALA A 146 -11.42 -22.95 0.47
C ALA A 146 -11.80 -23.41 -0.96
N LYS A 147 -13.04 -23.89 -1.14
CA LYS A 147 -13.55 -24.28 -2.47
C LYS A 147 -13.61 -23.10 -3.45
N VAL A 148 -14.13 -21.94 -3.00
CA VAL A 148 -14.16 -20.72 -3.81
C VAL A 148 -12.75 -20.30 -4.21
N LEU A 149 -11.81 -20.32 -3.26
CA LEU A 149 -10.42 -19.97 -3.53
C LEU A 149 -9.78 -20.90 -4.55
N GLU A 150 -10.04 -22.21 -4.48
CA GLU A 150 -9.54 -23.19 -5.43
C GLU A 150 -10.07 -22.92 -6.85
N MET A 151 -11.35 -22.60 -6.96
CA MET A 151 -11.98 -22.26 -8.25
C MET A 151 -11.36 -20.99 -8.85
N LEU A 152 -11.22 -19.91 -8.04
CA LEU A 152 -10.59 -18.68 -8.48
C LEU A 152 -9.11 -18.85 -8.87
N ARG A 153 -8.40 -19.80 -8.25
CA ARG A 153 -7.01 -20.14 -8.62
C ARG A 153 -6.94 -20.89 -9.96
N ARG A 154 -7.91 -21.76 -10.21
CA ARG A 154 -7.97 -22.58 -11.42
C ARG A 154 -8.45 -21.77 -12.63
N ASP A 155 -9.53 -21.03 -12.47
CA ASP A 155 -10.30 -20.44 -13.58
C ASP A 155 -10.08 -18.90 -13.68
N GLY A 156 -9.46 -18.28 -12.66
CA GLY A 156 -9.23 -16.84 -12.62
C GLY A 156 -10.45 -16.06 -12.13
N ALA A 157 -10.64 -14.85 -12.65
CA ALA A 157 -11.76 -14.00 -12.28
C ALA A 157 -13.08 -14.57 -12.85
N MET A 158 -14.10 -14.69 -11.99
CA MET A 158 -15.42 -15.22 -12.32
C MET A 158 -16.51 -14.27 -11.86
N PHE A 159 -17.65 -14.25 -12.55
CA PHE A 159 -18.85 -13.57 -12.06
C PHE A 159 -19.46 -14.33 -10.89
N PHE A 160 -20.17 -13.60 -10.03
CA PHE A 160 -20.75 -14.18 -8.81
C PHE A 160 -21.68 -15.36 -9.12
N ASP A 161 -22.52 -15.23 -10.14
CA ASP A 161 -23.49 -16.27 -10.53
C ASP A 161 -22.81 -17.55 -11.01
N GLU A 162 -21.72 -17.43 -11.78
CA GLU A 162 -20.90 -18.55 -12.23
C GLU A 162 -20.25 -19.25 -11.04
N LEU A 163 -19.65 -18.45 -10.15
CA LEU A 163 -18.99 -18.95 -8.96
C LEU A 163 -19.98 -19.67 -8.02
N GLN A 164 -21.19 -19.17 -7.89
CA GLN A 164 -22.26 -19.78 -7.10
C GLN A 164 -22.72 -21.11 -7.71
N PHE A 165 -22.93 -21.13 -9.01
CA PHE A 165 -23.35 -22.33 -9.74
C PHE A 165 -22.31 -23.45 -9.66
N ASP A 166 -21.06 -23.15 -9.99
CA ASP A 166 -19.95 -24.11 -10.00
C ASP A 166 -19.56 -24.58 -8.60
N ALA A 167 -19.64 -23.70 -7.61
CA ALA A 167 -19.42 -24.06 -6.21
C ALA A 167 -20.55 -24.89 -5.61
N ARG A 168 -21.71 -24.98 -6.29
CA ARG A 168 -22.95 -25.59 -5.80
C ARG A 168 -23.36 -25.02 -4.45
N MET A 169 -23.31 -23.69 -4.30
CA MET A 169 -23.70 -23.00 -3.10
C MET A 169 -25.11 -22.44 -3.25
N MET A 170 -25.97 -22.75 -2.28
CA MET A 170 -27.31 -22.15 -2.20
C MET A 170 -27.16 -20.67 -1.82
N PRO A 171 -27.94 -19.76 -2.42
CA PRO A 171 -28.05 -18.39 -1.94
C PRO A 171 -28.53 -18.41 -0.48
N VAL A 172 -27.93 -17.55 0.36
CA VAL A 172 -28.33 -17.36 1.76
C VAL A 172 -29.51 -16.39 1.80
#